data_ea96ecb3c77e34944515f3694e60cf84
#
_entry.id   ea96ecb3c77e34944515f3694e60cf84
#
_cell.length_a   1.000
_cell.length_b   1.000
_cell.length_c   1.000
_cell.angle_alpha   90.00
_cell.angle_beta   90.00
_cell.angle_gamma   90.00
#
_symmetry.space_group_name_H-M   'P 1'
#
loop_
_entity.id
_entity.type
_entity.pdbx_description
1 polymer ?
#
loop_
_entity_poly.entity_id
_entity_poly.type
_entity_poly.pdbx_seq_one_letter_code
_entity_poly.pdbx_strand_id
1 'polypeptide(L)'
;MRGYCLETSDFRDFVLGRIAKITVLDQRSEHTVTDDSKWNAVVKVRIQAHPKLTPGQQDLVRSEYFDGTAVRVHSCRGAMLPYLVQELRLALDTTKELPPEDQLAVENVKEVRKWLFPA
;
A
#
# COMPACT_ATOMS: atom_id res chain seq x y z
N MET A 1 13.00 -5.09 4.89
CA MET A 1 14.08 -4.08 4.83
C MET A 1 14.07 -3.43 3.45
N ARG A 2 14.24 -2.13 3.40
CA ARG A 2 14.32 -1.41 2.13
C ARG A 2 15.74 -0.89 1.90
N GLY A 3 16.25 -1.06 0.68
CA GLY A 3 17.60 -0.63 0.33
C GLY A 3 17.79 -0.50 -1.18
N TYR A 4 18.93 0.08 -1.56
CA TYR A 4 19.28 0.21 -2.97
C TYR A 4 19.89 -1.09 -3.50
N CYS A 5 19.35 -1.58 -4.62
CA CYS A 5 19.79 -2.79 -5.28
C CYS A 5 20.68 -2.43 -6.47
N LEU A 6 21.96 -2.86 -6.44
CA LEU A 6 22.90 -2.57 -7.53
C LEU A 6 22.55 -3.30 -8.82
N GLU A 7 21.97 -4.49 -8.73
CA GLU A 7 21.58 -5.27 -9.92
C GLU A 7 20.49 -4.59 -10.73
N THR A 8 19.51 -4.01 -10.04
CA THR A 8 18.37 -3.34 -10.70
C THR A 8 18.53 -1.83 -10.78
N SER A 9 19.58 -1.29 -10.16
CA SER A 9 19.81 0.16 -10.06
C SER A 9 18.60 0.93 -9.51
N ASP A 10 17.95 0.36 -8.50
CA ASP A 10 16.75 0.93 -7.91
C ASP A 10 16.61 0.53 -6.44
N PHE A 11 15.80 1.25 -5.68
CA PHE A 11 15.42 0.86 -4.32
C PHE A 11 14.42 -0.29 -4.37
N ARG A 12 14.64 -1.28 -3.51
CA ARG A 12 13.78 -2.46 -3.42
C ARG A 12 13.57 -2.89 -1.97
N ASP A 13 12.51 -3.65 -1.76
CA ASP A 13 12.24 -4.30 -0.48
C ASP A 13 12.87 -5.68 -0.47
N PHE A 14 13.55 -5.99 0.63
CA PHE A 14 14.21 -7.28 0.84
C PHE A 14 13.60 -7.99 2.05
N VAL A 15 13.28 -9.26 1.89
CA VAL A 15 12.80 -10.11 2.98
C VAL A 15 14.01 -10.55 3.81
N LEU A 16 14.08 -10.13 5.08
CA LEU A 16 15.22 -10.40 5.96
C LEU A 16 15.51 -11.90 6.08
N GLY A 17 14.48 -12.73 6.14
CA GLY A 17 14.63 -14.18 6.24
C GLY A 17 15.25 -14.86 5.01
N ARG A 18 15.34 -14.15 3.88
CA ARG A 18 15.95 -14.66 2.65
C ARG A 18 17.40 -14.24 2.46
N ILE A 19 17.95 -13.46 3.38
CA ILE A 19 19.35 -13.02 3.31
C ILE A 19 20.23 -14.18 3.76
N ALA A 20 21.09 -14.67 2.85
CA ALA A 20 22.01 -15.76 3.15
C ALA A 20 23.31 -15.27 3.78
N LYS A 21 23.77 -14.08 3.44
CA LYS A 21 25.04 -13.53 3.93
C LYS A 21 24.98 -12.00 3.99
N ILE A 22 25.54 -11.44 5.03
CA ILE A 22 25.68 -9.99 5.22
C ILE A 22 27.15 -9.67 5.39
N THR A 23 27.61 -8.65 4.66
CA THR A 23 28.99 -8.11 4.81
C THR A 23 28.87 -6.60 5.00
N VAL A 24 29.43 -6.09 6.08
CA VAL A 24 29.50 -4.66 6.34
C VAL A 24 30.76 -4.11 5.69
N LEU A 25 30.58 -3.07 4.84
CA LEU A 25 31.68 -2.43 4.14
C LEU A 25 32.08 -1.12 4.83
N ASP A 26 33.34 -0.70 4.65
CA ASP A 26 33.84 0.58 5.16
C ASP A 26 33.40 1.77 4.30
N GLN A 27 32.90 1.51 3.11
CA GLN A 27 32.43 2.53 2.18
C GLN A 27 31.07 3.05 2.59
N ARG A 28 30.88 4.36 2.42
CA ARG A 28 29.52 4.94 2.50
C ARG A 28 28.74 4.60 1.23
N SER A 29 27.45 4.37 1.38
CA SER A 29 26.55 4.22 0.25
C SER A 29 26.46 5.54 -0.53
N GLU A 30 26.51 5.44 -1.85
CA GLU A 30 26.27 6.57 -2.75
C GLU A 30 24.79 6.97 -2.78
N HIS A 31 23.92 6.06 -2.34
CA HIS A 31 22.48 6.25 -2.32
C HIS A 31 21.98 6.31 -0.87
N THR A 32 21.19 7.33 -0.57
CA THR A 32 20.62 7.55 0.75
C THR A 32 19.09 7.54 0.68
N VAL A 33 18.45 7.57 1.84
CA VAL A 33 16.98 7.61 1.91
C VAL A 33 16.39 8.82 1.18
N THR A 34 17.13 9.92 1.06
CA THR A 34 16.67 11.11 0.32
C THR A 34 16.55 10.87 -1.18
N ASP A 35 17.26 9.88 -1.71
CA ASP A 35 17.21 9.51 -3.14
C ASP A 35 16.06 8.56 -3.46
N ASP A 36 15.40 8.01 -2.45
CA ASP A 36 14.30 7.06 -2.63
C ASP A 36 12.97 7.81 -2.81
N SER A 37 12.60 8.08 -4.05
CA SER A 37 11.41 8.86 -4.39
C SER A 37 10.12 8.21 -3.92
N LYS A 38 10.02 6.88 -3.97
CA LYS A 38 8.82 6.15 -3.51
C LYS A 38 8.66 6.21 -2.00
N TRP A 39 9.78 6.15 -1.27
CA TRP A 39 9.76 6.29 0.18
C TRP A 39 9.36 7.70 0.61
N ASN A 40 9.85 8.72 -0.09
CA ASN A 40 9.60 10.12 0.25
C ASN A 40 8.25 10.65 -0.24
N ALA A 41 7.63 9.99 -1.21
CA ALA A 41 6.31 10.37 -1.69
C ALA A 41 5.24 10.01 -0.65
N VAL A 42 4.30 10.94 -0.44
CA VAL A 42 3.13 10.70 0.40
C VAL A 42 1.91 10.58 -0.50
N VAL A 43 1.22 9.46 -0.40
CA VAL A 43 0.03 9.15 -1.20
C VAL A 43 -1.19 9.15 -0.29
N LYS A 44 -2.24 9.82 -0.70
CA LYS A 44 -3.52 9.81 0.00
C LYS A 44 -4.40 8.72 -0.58
N VAL A 45 -4.74 7.75 0.24
CA VAL A 45 -5.64 6.65 -0.12
C VAL A 45 -7.03 6.97 0.42
N ARG A 46 -8.00 7.01 -0.46
CA ARG A 46 -9.41 7.20 -0.09
C ARG A 46 -10.07 5.83 0.05
N ILE A 47 -10.40 5.46 1.27
CA ILE A 47 -10.95 4.14 1.60
C ILE A 47 -12.45 4.29 1.83
N GLN A 48 -13.24 3.42 1.21
CA GLN A 48 -14.69 3.38 1.33
C GLN A 48 -15.17 1.96 1.65
N ALA A 49 -16.42 1.83 2.12
CA ALA A 49 -17.09 0.54 2.19
C ALA A 49 -17.25 -0.02 0.77
N HIS A 50 -17.08 -1.32 0.61
CA HIS A 50 -17.20 -1.94 -0.70
C HIS A 50 -18.59 -1.67 -1.30
N PRO A 51 -18.69 -1.19 -2.56
CA PRO A 51 -19.99 -0.80 -3.13
C PRO A 51 -20.94 -1.97 -3.37
N LYS A 52 -20.43 -3.22 -3.38
CA LYS A 52 -21.26 -4.43 -3.51
C LYS A 52 -21.89 -4.91 -2.19
N LEU A 53 -21.52 -4.30 -1.08
CA LEU A 53 -22.21 -4.54 0.19
C LEU A 53 -23.65 -4.01 0.14
N THR A 54 -24.56 -4.65 0.89
CA THR A 54 -25.91 -4.11 1.06
C THR A 54 -25.86 -2.76 1.79
N PRO A 55 -26.89 -1.89 1.66
CA PRO A 55 -26.89 -0.62 2.38
C PRO A 55 -26.70 -0.75 3.89
N GLY A 56 -27.30 -1.76 4.52
CA GLY A 56 -27.13 -2.02 5.94
C GLY A 56 -25.70 -2.45 6.30
N GLN A 57 -25.07 -3.28 5.48
CA GLN A 57 -23.67 -3.68 5.65
C GLN A 57 -22.74 -2.50 5.45
N GLN A 58 -22.99 -1.65 4.47
CA GLN A 58 -22.20 -0.43 4.26
C GLN A 58 -22.29 0.50 5.48
N ASP A 59 -23.47 0.68 6.05
CA ASP A 59 -23.65 1.50 7.23
C ASP A 59 -22.88 0.94 8.42
N LEU A 60 -22.86 -0.38 8.59
CA LEU A 60 -22.12 -1.05 9.65
C LEU A 60 -20.60 -0.84 9.48
N VAL A 61 -20.07 -1.00 8.27
CA VAL A 61 -18.65 -0.78 7.95
C VAL A 61 -18.27 0.68 8.22
N ARG A 62 -19.09 1.62 7.78
CA ARG A 62 -18.86 3.05 8.02
C ARG A 62 -18.83 3.39 9.51
N SER A 63 -19.73 2.79 10.28
CA SER A 63 -19.77 3.00 11.73
C SER A 63 -18.53 2.44 12.42
N GLU A 64 -18.07 1.25 12.03
CA GLU A 64 -16.93 0.59 12.66
C GLU A 64 -15.57 1.21 12.28
N TYR A 65 -15.39 1.59 11.01
CA TYR A 65 -14.08 1.99 10.48
C TYR A 65 -13.96 3.48 10.16
N PHE A 66 -15.07 4.18 9.91
CA PHE A 66 -15.04 5.54 9.37
C PHE A 66 -15.79 6.57 10.21
N ASP A 67 -16.17 6.24 11.43
CA ASP A 67 -16.97 7.12 12.30
C ASP A 67 -18.24 7.65 11.61
N GLY A 68 -18.85 6.81 10.76
CA GLY A 68 -20.06 7.14 10.01
C GLY A 68 -19.83 7.94 8.73
N THR A 69 -18.59 8.29 8.37
CA THR A 69 -18.29 9.00 7.12
C THR A 69 -18.27 8.05 5.93
N ALA A 70 -18.50 8.58 4.73
CA ALA A 70 -18.53 7.77 3.50
C ALA A 70 -17.13 7.33 3.06
N VAL A 71 -16.13 8.15 3.30
CA VAL A 71 -14.73 7.91 2.88
C VAL A 71 -13.79 8.33 3.99
N ARG A 72 -12.79 7.50 4.24
CA ARG A 72 -11.67 7.84 5.13
C ARG A 72 -10.40 8.04 4.30
N VAL A 73 -9.72 9.16 4.49
CA VAL A 73 -8.44 9.43 3.84
C VAL A 73 -7.30 8.98 4.73
N HIS A 74 -6.44 8.12 4.19
CA HIS A 74 -5.25 7.63 4.89
C HIS A 74 -4.00 8.06 4.11
N SER A 75 -3.07 8.73 4.78
CA SER A 75 -1.79 9.12 4.17
C SER A 75 -0.76 8.02 4.38
N CYS A 76 -0.09 7.63 3.31
CA CYS A 76 0.86 6.53 3.32
C CYS A 76 2.05 6.87 2.41
N ARG A 77 3.24 6.38 2.77
CA ARG A 77 4.40 6.49 1.87
C ARG A 77 4.17 5.61 0.63
N GLY A 78 4.56 6.10 -0.54
CA GLY A 78 4.37 5.37 -1.80
C GLY A 78 4.98 3.96 -1.75
N ALA A 79 6.17 3.82 -1.14
CA ALA A 79 6.82 2.52 -0.98
C ALA A 79 6.06 1.54 -0.08
N MET A 80 5.26 2.03 0.86
CA MET A 80 4.49 1.21 1.80
C MET A 80 3.08 0.91 1.32
N LEU A 81 2.62 1.59 0.29
CA LEU A 81 1.25 1.48 -0.19
C LEU A 81 0.84 0.06 -0.62
N PRO A 82 1.67 -0.72 -1.33
CA PRO A 82 1.30 -2.09 -1.69
C PRO A 82 1.02 -2.97 -0.46
N TYR A 83 1.77 -2.79 0.61
CA TYR A 83 1.58 -3.54 1.85
C TYR A 83 0.30 -3.14 2.56
N LEU A 84 -0.03 -1.85 2.58
CA LEU A 84 -1.28 -1.36 3.15
C LEU A 84 -2.49 -1.96 2.42
N VAL A 85 -2.46 -1.98 1.09
CA VAL A 85 -3.52 -2.56 0.26
C VAL A 85 -3.70 -4.05 0.57
N GLN A 86 -2.61 -4.80 0.70
CA GLN A 86 -2.67 -6.22 1.03
C GLN A 86 -3.16 -6.47 2.45
N GLU A 87 -2.64 -5.75 3.43
CA GLU A 87 -2.95 -5.95 4.84
C GLU A 87 -4.42 -5.65 5.15
N LEU A 88 -4.94 -4.56 4.61
CA LEU A 88 -6.34 -4.16 4.79
C LEU A 88 -7.30 -4.82 3.81
N ARG A 89 -6.80 -5.62 2.87
CA ARG A 89 -7.60 -6.24 1.82
C ARG A 89 -8.45 -5.22 1.08
N LEU A 90 -7.82 -4.14 0.64
CA LEU A 90 -8.50 -3.08 -0.09
C LEU A 90 -8.79 -3.53 -1.52
N ALA A 91 -10.06 -3.56 -1.91
CA ALA A 91 -10.45 -3.89 -3.27
C ALA A 91 -10.06 -2.75 -4.22
N LEU A 92 -9.31 -3.08 -5.25
CA LEU A 92 -8.97 -2.17 -6.34
C LEU A 92 -9.93 -2.34 -7.52
N ASP A 93 -10.30 -3.57 -7.80
CA ASP A 93 -11.32 -3.93 -8.78
C ASP A 93 -12.54 -4.50 -8.06
N THR A 94 -13.54 -3.67 -7.85
CA THR A 94 -14.75 -4.03 -7.12
C THR A 94 -15.67 -4.99 -7.88
N THR A 95 -15.32 -5.33 -9.12
CA THR A 95 -16.04 -6.35 -9.89
C THR A 95 -15.47 -7.75 -9.68
N LYS A 96 -14.22 -7.86 -9.24
CA LYS A 96 -13.50 -9.14 -9.05
C LYS A 96 -13.18 -9.43 -7.59
N GLU A 97 -12.81 -8.41 -6.84
CA GLU A 97 -12.50 -8.50 -5.41
C GLU A 97 -13.77 -8.17 -4.63
N LEU A 98 -14.45 -9.20 -4.14
CA LEU A 98 -15.84 -9.12 -3.68
C LEU A 98 -15.99 -9.43 -2.19
N PRO A 99 -17.07 -8.90 -1.53
CA PRO A 99 -17.46 -9.37 -0.20
C PRO A 99 -17.81 -10.88 -0.22
N PRO A 100 -17.70 -11.59 0.91
CA PRO A 100 -17.39 -11.08 2.24
C PRO A 100 -15.91 -10.88 2.53
N GLU A 101 -15.00 -11.38 1.68
CA GLU A 101 -13.56 -11.30 1.92
C GLU A 101 -13.05 -9.86 1.84
N ASP A 102 -13.54 -9.08 0.87
CA ASP A 102 -13.13 -7.70 0.64
C ASP A 102 -14.26 -6.75 0.99
N GLN A 103 -14.23 -6.22 2.21
CA GLN A 103 -15.26 -5.31 2.73
C GLN A 103 -14.93 -3.83 2.53
N LEU A 104 -13.67 -3.53 2.25
CA LEU A 104 -13.16 -2.18 2.01
C LEU A 104 -12.69 -2.05 0.57
N ALA A 105 -12.84 -0.87 0.00
CA ALA A 105 -12.40 -0.60 -1.36
C ALA A 105 -11.67 0.74 -1.44
N VAL A 106 -10.80 0.88 -2.43
CA VAL A 106 -10.13 2.13 -2.75
C VAL A 106 -11.01 2.94 -3.69
N GLU A 107 -11.32 4.18 -3.31
CA GLU A 107 -12.13 5.07 -4.14
C GLU A 107 -11.27 5.71 -5.25
N ASN A 108 -10.06 6.17 -4.95
CA ASN A 108 -9.16 6.81 -5.89
C ASN A 108 -8.16 5.83 -6.54
N VAL A 109 -8.68 4.79 -7.19
CA VAL A 109 -7.89 3.68 -7.74
C VAL A 109 -6.81 4.14 -8.71
N LYS A 110 -7.11 5.10 -9.59
CA LYS A 110 -6.16 5.58 -10.59
C LYS A 110 -4.88 6.17 -9.98
N GLU A 111 -5.01 6.92 -8.90
CA GLU A 111 -3.88 7.50 -8.18
C GLU A 111 -3.08 6.43 -7.46
N VAL A 112 -3.76 5.48 -6.83
CA VAL A 112 -3.14 4.42 -6.04
C VAL A 112 -2.37 3.43 -6.92
N ARG A 113 -2.90 3.07 -8.07
CA ARG A 113 -2.28 2.08 -8.97
C ARG A 113 -0.86 2.45 -9.41
N LYS A 114 -0.53 3.72 -9.48
CA LYS A 114 0.81 4.19 -9.86
C LYS A 114 1.90 3.73 -8.90
N TRP A 115 1.54 3.42 -7.67
CA TRP A 115 2.46 3.08 -6.58
C TRP A 115 2.48 1.58 -6.25
N LEU A 116 1.64 0.79 -6.91
CA LEU A 116 1.55 -0.64 -6.65
C LEU A 116 2.66 -1.39 -7.40
N PHE A 117 2.88 -2.64 -6.98
CA PHE A 117 3.80 -3.51 -7.69
C PHE A 117 3.35 -3.68 -9.14
N PRO A 118 4.28 -3.74 -10.10
CA PRO A 118 3.95 -4.09 -11.47
C PRO A 118 3.21 -5.43 -11.48
N ALA A 119 2.15 -5.47 -12.26
CA ALA A 119 1.37 -6.69 -12.40
C ALA A 119 2.21 -7.78 -13.11
#